data_62d973f6a317b4acef727790559999aa
#
_entry.id   62d973f6a317b4acef727790559999aa
#
_cell.length_a   1.000
_cell.length_b   1.000
_cell.length_c   1.000
_cell.angle_alpha   90.00
_cell.angle_beta   90.00
_cell.angle_gamma   90.00
#
_symmetry.space_group_name_H-M   'P 1'
#
loop_
_entity.id
_entity.type
_entity.pdbx_description
1 polymer ?
#
loop_
_entity_poly.entity_id
_entity_poly.type
_entity_poly.pdbx_seq_one_letter_code
_entity_poly.pdbx_strand_id
1 'polypeptide(L)'
;MTAAHAGTGEAGAAAAVRPVVLTAHPLQRIGAFALAVLAEAGGPETMTGAQFDAATAIMRDDVVATADVEDSKSLGGFWLGVSYLMWPNSAMNPTARKKLAKQELRERIEAWRQYPDTRLAVPCALCGRAGCGFFGKVDVPLGASTEYRNTTAPGHGGLALCPGCLASFHALPYGCEISGGRRRRCTAGTATSSARRSRCR
;
A
#
# COMPACT_ATOMS: atom_id res chain seq x y z
N MET A 1 -48.34 -23.65 -35.03
CA MET A 1 -47.85 -22.25 -34.99
C MET A 1 -47.11 -22.06 -33.69
N THR A 2 -45.79 -22.16 -33.72
CA THR A 2 -44.89 -22.13 -32.54
C THR A 2 -44.12 -20.83 -32.63
N ALA A 3 -44.39 -19.90 -31.68
CA ALA A 3 -43.66 -18.63 -31.58
C ALA A 3 -42.31 -18.83 -30.92
N ALA A 4 -41.24 -18.51 -31.64
CA ALA A 4 -39.88 -18.49 -31.13
C ALA A 4 -39.66 -17.20 -30.29
N HIS A 5 -39.37 -17.34 -29.01
CA HIS A 5 -38.88 -16.25 -28.19
C HIS A 5 -37.37 -16.05 -28.46
N ALA A 6 -37.04 -14.96 -29.12
CA ALA A 6 -35.67 -14.47 -29.22
C ALA A 6 -35.31 -13.80 -27.89
N GLY A 7 -34.51 -14.49 -27.09
CA GLY A 7 -33.88 -13.92 -25.90
C GLY A 7 -32.72 -13.02 -26.33
N THR A 8 -32.89 -11.71 -26.19
CA THR A 8 -31.82 -10.74 -26.28
C THR A 8 -30.91 -10.91 -25.05
N GLY A 9 -29.77 -11.62 -25.22
CA GLY A 9 -28.75 -11.69 -24.22
C GLY A 9 -28.09 -10.32 -24.06
N GLU A 10 -28.42 -9.60 -22.98
CA GLU A 10 -27.61 -8.49 -22.53
C GLU A 10 -26.22 -9.04 -22.18
N ALA A 11 -25.25 -8.66 -23.02
CA ALA A 11 -23.82 -8.86 -22.69
C ALA A 11 -23.53 -8.06 -21.42
N GLY A 12 -23.51 -8.74 -20.28
CA GLY A 12 -23.14 -8.15 -19.00
C GLY A 12 -21.77 -7.49 -19.12
N ALA A 13 -21.71 -6.18 -18.99
CA ALA A 13 -20.47 -5.44 -18.90
C ALA A 13 -19.62 -6.09 -17.82
N ALA A 14 -18.46 -6.63 -18.17
CA ALA A 14 -17.52 -7.22 -17.22
C ALA A 14 -17.25 -6.19 -16.12
N ALA A 15 -17.69 -6.48 -14.90
CA ALA A 15 -17.53 -5.56 -13.78
C ALA A 15 -16.06 -5.23 -13.64
N ALA A 16 -15.71 -3.95 -13.80
CA ALA A 16 -14.34 -3.47 -13.70
C ALA A 16 -13.73 -3.98 -12.39
N VAL A 17 -12.59 -4.67 -12.48
CA VAL A 17 -11.94 -5.25 -11.31
C VAL A 17 -11.52 -4.12 -10.37
N ARG A 18 -12.14 -4.05 -9.20
CA ARG A 18 -11.81 -3.04 -8.18
C ARG A 18 -10.36 -3.23 -7.74
N PRO A 19 -9.50 -2.20 -7.79
CA PRO A 19 -8.08 -2.36 -7.44
C PRO A 19 -7.86 -2.71 -5.97
N VAL A 20 -8.74 -2.23 -5.07
CA VAL A 20 -8.64 -2.45 -3.62
C VAL A 20 -9.88 -3.16 -3.09
N VAL A 21 -9.68 -4.07 -2.15
CA VAL A 21 -10.74 -4.77 -1.40
C VAL A 21 -10.50 -4.55 0.08
N LEU A 22 -11.54 -4.23 0.82
CA LEU A 22 -11.49 -4.18 2.28
C LEU A 22 -11.41 -5.61 2.84
N THR A 23 -10.46 -5.83 3.72
CA THR A 23 -10.26 -7.12 4.40
C THR A 23 -10.53 -7.01 5.89
N ALA A 24 -10.52 -8.11 6.62
CA ALA A 24 -10.64 -8.11 8.07
C ALA A 24 -9.38 -7.53 8.78
N HIS A 25 -8.25 -7.41 8.07
CA HIS A 25 -7.00 -6.94 8.67
C HIS A 25 -7.05 -5.43 8.99
N PRO A 26 -6.94 -5.02 10.27
CA PRO A 26 -7.19 -3.64 10.68
C PRO A 26 -6.24 -2.63 10.04
N LEU A 27 -4.96 -2.96 9.90
CA LEU A 27 -3.98 -2.06 9.27
C LEU A 27 -4.23 -1.92 7.76
N GLN A 28 -4.60 -3.01 7.08
CA GLN A 28 -4.96 -2.96 5.67
C GLN A 28 -6.18 -2.07 5.45
N ARG A 29 -7.21 -2.16 6.31
CA ARG A 29 -8.41 -1.30 6.22
C ARG A 29 -8.06 0.18 6.38
N ILE A 30 -7.27 0.54 7.39
CA ILE A 30 -6.83 1.93 7.60
C ILE A 30 -6.09 2.44 6.36
N GLY A 31 -5.14 1.65 5.85
CA GLY A 31 -4.38 2.01 4.65
C GLY A 31 -5.24 2.07 3.39
N ALA A 32 -6.23 1.18 3.24
CA ALA A 32 -7.16 1.21 2.10
C ALA A 32 -7.97 2.53 2.07
N PHE A 33 -8.46 3.01 3.20
CA PHE A 33 -9.13 4.30 3.29
C PHE A 33 -8.16 5.47 3.05
N ALA A 34 -6.93 5.38 3.56
CA ALA A 34 -5.91 6.38 3.28
C ALA A 34 -5.57 6.44 1.78
N LEU A 35 -5.46 5.29 1.13
CA LEU A 35 -5.23 5.19 -0.30
C LEU A 35 -6.40 5.79 -1.11
N ALA A 36 -7.64 5.55 -0.68
CA ALA A 36 -8.82 6.16 -1.32
C ALA A 36 -8.81 7.69 -1.21
N VAL A 37 -8.37 8.23 -0.07
CA VAL A 37 -8.22 9.70 0.09
C VAL A 37 -7.12 10.25 -0.83
N LEU A 38 -5.98 9.56 -0.97
CA LEU A 38 -4.93 9.96 -1.91
C LEU A 38 -5.39 9.90 -3.36
N ALA A 39 -6.23 8.91 -3.68
CA ALA A 39 -6.83 8.71 -4.99
C ALA A 39 -7.99 9.67 -5.31
N GLU A 40 -8.40 10.50 -4.37
CA GLU A 40 -9.62 11.33 -4.47
C GLU A 40 -10.88 10.49 -4.83
N ALA A 41 -10.90 9.24 -4.36
CA ALA A 41 -12.04 8.33 -4.55
C ALA A 41 -13.04 8.47 -3.40
N GLY A 42 -14.30 8.16 -3.65
CA GLY A 42 -15.35 8.17 -2.62
C GLY A 42 -15.14 7.10 -1.54
N GLY A 43 -14.35 6.07 -1.83
CA GLY A 43 -13.96 5.01 -0.91
C GLY A 43 -13.12 3.93 -1.60
N PRO A 44 -12.54 2.99 -0.84
CA PRO A 44 -11.73 1.91 -1.41
C PRO A 44 -12.49 1.07 -2.45
N GLU A 45 -13.79 0.88 -2.24
CA GLU A 45 -14.63 0.02 -3.08
C GLU A 45 -15.09 0.69 -4.38
N THR A 46 -15.00 2.02 -4.46
CA THR A 46 -15.38 2.81 -5.64
C THR A 46 -14.17 3.29 -6.42
N MET A 47 -12.95 2.99 -5.95
CA MET A 47 -11.71 3.38 -6.59
C MET A 47 -11.55 2.72 -7.96
N THR A 48 -11.23 3.49 -8.97
CA THR A 48 -10.89 3.02 -10.32
C THR A 48 -9.40 2.64 -10.42
N GLY A 49 -9.03 1.90 -11.47
CA GLY A 49 -7.62 1.59 -11.76
C GLY A 49 -6.76 2.84 -11.90
N ALA A 50 -7.22 3.82 -12.69
CA ALA A 50 -6.49 5.08 -12.90
C ALA A 50 -6.29 5.87 -11.59
N GLN A 51 -7.30 5.88 -10.71
CA GLN A 51 -7.17 6.50 -9.39
C GLN A 51 -6.17 5.76 -8.50
N PHE A 52 -6.15 4.43 -8.57
CA PHE A 52 -5.18 3.61 -7.86
C PHE A 52 -3.74 3.91 -8.33
N ASP A 53 -3.52 3.97 -9.64
CA ASP A 53 -2.22 4.26 -10.22
C ASP A 53 -1.74 5.67 -9.85
N ALA A 54 -2.62 6.67 -9.87
CA ALA A 54 -2.31 8.02 -9.44
C ALA A 54 -1.92 8.08 -7.95
N ALA A 55 -2.66 7.40 -7.07
CA ALA A 55 -2.37 7.37 -5.64
C ALA A 55 -1.04 6.64 -5.34
N THR A 56 -0.77 5.53 -6.03
CA THR A 56 0.49 4.80 -5.87
C THR A 56 1.69 5.59 -6.40
N ALA A 57 1.52 6.37 -7.46
CA ALA A 57 2.54 7.30 -7.95
C ALA A 57 2.86 8.37 -6.91
N ILE A 58 1.85 9.01 -6.30
CA ILE A 58 2.04 9.98 -5.20
C ILE A 58 2.84 9.35 -4.05
N MET A 59 2.46 8.15 -3.61
CA MET A 59 3.16 7.48 -2.52
C MET A 59 4.62 7.17 -2.86
N ARG A 60 4.90 6.76 -4.10
CA ARG A 60 6.26 6.50 -4.56
C ARG A 60 7.09 7.78 -4.55
N ASP A 61 6.56 8.85 -5.14
CA ASP A 61 7.27 10.12 -5.26
C ASP A 61 7.56 10.75 -3.89
N ASP A 62 6.60 10.69 -2.96
CA ASP A 62 6.78 11.15 -1.57
C ASP A 62 7.91 10.38 -0.84
N VAL A 63 8.01 9.07 -1.06
CA VAL A 63 9.04 8.25 -0.41
C VAL A 63 10.40 8.43 -1.08
N VAL A 64 10.45 8.54 -2.42
CA VAL A 64 11.68 8.76 -3.18
C VAL A 64 12.29 10.12 -2.85
N ALA A 65 11.47 11.15 -2.68
CA ALA A 65 11.94 12.48 -2.28
C ALA A 65 12.73 12.47 -0.96
N THR A 66 12.45 11.52 -0.07
CA THR A 66 13.19 11.36 1.19
C THR A 66 14.59 10.75 1.05
N ALA A 67 14.98 10.30 -0.13
CA ALA A 67 16.36 9.84 -0.35
C ALA A 67 17.40 10.93 -0.04
N ASP A 68 17.04 12.20 -0.26
CA ASP A 68 17.90 13.35 -0.04
C ASP A 68 17.75 13.96 1.38
N VAL A 69 16.82 13.49 2.19
CA VAL A 69 16.56 13.99 3.55
C VAL A 69 17.44 13.24 4.56
N GLU A 70 18.23 13.95 5.35
CA GLU A 70 19.14 13.37 6.32
C GLU A 70 18.56 13.30 7.74
N ASP A 71 17.76 14.28 8.13
CA ASP A 71 17.16 14.37 9.46
C ASP A 71 15.63 14.15 9.43
N SER A 72 15.17 13.22 10.24
CA SER A 72 13.73 12.92 10.40
C SER A 72 12.92 14.08 11.00
N LYS A 73 13.58 15.06 11.62
CA LYS A 73 12.95 16.27 12.18
C LYS A 73 12.89 17.42 11.18
N SER A 74 13.60 17.32 10.05
CA SER A 74 13.55 18.34 9.01
C SER A 74 12.24 18.31 8.23
N LEU A 75 11.96 19.39 7.51
CA LEU A 75 10.88 19.41 6.53
C LEU A 75 11.10 18.28 5.51
N GLY A 76 10.10 17.45 5.27
CA GLY A 76 10.21 16.25 4.43
C GLY A 76 10.73 15.01 5.18
N GLY A 77 11.15 15.12 6.45
CA GLY A 77 11.64 14.00 7.26
C GLY A 77 10.58 13.01 7.75
N PHE A 78 9.31 13.26 7.48
CA PHE A 78 8.18 12.42 7.88
C PHE A 78 8.41 10.93 7.58
N TRP A 79 8.77 10.59 6.37
CA TRP A 79 9.00 9.20 5.95
C TRP A 79 10.18 8.53 6.65
N LEU A 80 11.22 9.29 7.02
CA LEU A 80 12.32 8.76 7.83
C LEU A 80 11.84 8.34 9.21
N GLY A 81 11.07 9.20 9.88
CA GLY A 81 10.49 8.90 11.19
C GLY A 81 9.52 7.72 11.14
N VAL A 82 8.66 7.69 10.12
CA VAL A 82 7.67 6.62 9.92
C VAL A 82 8.33 5.29 9.62
N SER A 83 9.41 5.27 8.84
CA SER A 83 10.09 4.03 8.47
C SER A 83 10.64 3.29 9.70
N TYR A 84 11.11 4.01 10.70
CA TYR A 84 11.52 3.39 11.97
C TYR A 84 10.39 2.68 12.68
N LEU A 85 9.19 3.26 12.61
CA LEU A 85 8.04 2.74 13.34
C LEU A 85 7.35 1.59 12.62
N MET A 86 7.29 1.65 11.30
CA MET A 86 6.49 0.72 10.50
C MET A 86 7.32 -0.31 9.75
N TRP A 87 8.49 0.07 9.25
CA TRP A 87 9.36 -0.75 8.43
C TRP A 87 10.84 -0.61 8.85
N PRO A 88 11.20 -1.06 10.06
CA PRO A 88 12.55 -0.86 10.59
C PRO A 88 13.65 -1.53 9.77
N ASN A 89 13.29 -2.47 8.88
CA ASN A 89 14.22 -3.19 8.01
C ASN A 89 14.22 -2.68 6.55
N SER A 90 13.48 -1.62 6.25
CA SER A 90 13.44 -1.04 4.91
C SER A 90 14.74 -0.27 4.59
N ALA A 91 14.93 0.05 3.29
CA ALA A 91 16.03 0.90 2.84
C ALA A 91 16.01 2.30 3.46
N MET A 92 14.86 2.74 3.99
CA MET A 92 14.72 4.02 4.69
C MET A 92 15.39 4.04 6.06
N ASN A 93 15.69 2.88 6.65
CA ASN A 93 16.34 2.82 7.95
C ASN A 93 17.73 3.51 7.89
N PRO A 94 18.06 4.43 8.81
CA PRO A 94 19.33 5.14 8.82
C PRO A 94 20.56 4.25 8.81
N THR A 95 20.52 3.10 9.45
CA THR A 95 21.64 2.16 9.43
C THR A 95 21.84 1.56 8.02
N ALA A 96 20.78 1.29 7.31
CA ALA A 96 20.85 0.82 5.93
C ALA A 96 21.30 1.95 4.98
N ARG A 97 20.71 3.14 5.12
CA ARG A 97 20.98 4.32 4.29
C ARG A 97 22.44 4.74 4.29
N LYS A 98 23.09 4.78 5.48
CA LYS A 98 24.49 5.21 5.64
C LYS A 98 25.49 4.36 4.86
N LYS A 99 25.09 3.15 4.46
CA LYS A 99 25.94 2.20 3.72
C LYS A 99 25.79 2.30 2.21
N LEU A 100 24.86 3.11 1.73
CA LEU A 100 24.50 3.19 0.32
C LEU A 100 24.90 4.54 -0.27
N ALA A 101 25.31 4.55 -1.54
CA ALA A 101 25.42 5.78 -2.31
C ALA A 101 24.01 6.38 -2.51
N LYS A 102 23.91 7.72 -2.65
CA LYS A 102 22.62 8.41 -2.80
C LYS A 102 21.80 7.86 -3.97
N GLN A 103 22.42 7.58 -5.08
CA GLN A 103 21.75 7.03 -6.26
C GLN A 103 21.23 5.61 -5.98
N GLU A 104 22.04 4.74 -5.40
CA GLU A 104 21.64 3.39 -5.03
C GLU A 104 20.50 3.39 -3.99
N LEU A 105 20.55 4.31 -3.03
CA LEU A 105 19.46 4.48 -2.06
C LEU A 105 18.15 4.85 -2.75
N ARG A 106 18.19 5.79 -3.70
CA ARG A 106 17.02 6.23 -4.47
C ARG A 106 16.42 5.07 -5.26
N GLU A 107 17.23 4.32 -5.98
CA GLU A 107 16.82 3.16 -6.75
C GLU A 107 16.18 2.07 -5.87
N ARG A 108 16.74 1.80 -4.69
CA ARG A 108 16.18 0.83 -3.73
C ARG A 108 14.85 1.29 -3.15
N ILE A 109 14.71 2.60 -2.86
CA ILE A 109 13.45 3.16 -2.36
C ILE A 109 12.38 3.09 -3.45
N GLU A 110 12.73 3.42 -4.69
CA GLU A 110 11.83 3.36 -5.83
C GLU A 110 11.36 1.91 -6.09
N ALA A 111 12.29 0.96 -6.11
CA ALA A 111 11.97 -0.46 -6.25
C ALA A 111 11.05 -0.97 -5.14
N TRP A 112 11.22 -0.47 -3.91
CA TRP A 112 10.38 -0.82 -2.77
C TRP A 112 8.93 -0.36 -2.91
N ARG A 113 8.63 0.64 -3.74
CA ARG A 113 7.29 1.20 -3.97
C ARG A 113 6.71 0.83 -5.31
N GLN A 114 7.11 -0.30 -5.86
CA GLN A 114 6.51 -0.87 -7.06
C GLN A 114 5.35 -1.82 -6.71
N TYR A 115 4.34 -1.80 -7.56
CA TYR A 115 3.15 -2.65 -7.43
C TYR A 115 2.99 -3.44 -8.72
N PRO A 116 3.72 -4.58 -8.87
CA PRO A 116 3.77 -5.31 -10.13
C PRO A 116 2.42 -5.93 -10.48
N ASP A 117 2.09 -5.93 -11.76
CA ASP A 117 0.91 -6.62 -12.31
C ASP A 117 1.10 -8.14 -12.42
N THR A 118 2.21 -8.66 -11.96
CA THR A 118 2.48 -10.09 -11.92
C THR A 118 1.38 -10.83 -11.18
N ARG A 119 0.91 -11.92 -11.75
CA ARG A 119 -0.10 -12.78 -11.14
C ARG A 119 0.51 -14.11 -10.76
N LEU A 120 0.60 -14.35 -9.46
CA LEU A 120 1.05 -15.63 -8.93
C LEU A 120 -0.12 -16.62 -8.89
N ALA A 121 0.18 -17.92 -8.97
CA ALA A 121 -0.81 -18.97 -8.71
C ALA A 121 -1.23 -19.03 -7.24
N VAL A 122 -0.50 -18.34 -6.34
CA VAL A 122 -0.80 -18.29 -4.91
C VAL A 122 -1.75 -17.12 -4.63
N PRO A 123 -2.86 -17.36 -3.93
CA PRO A 123 -3.79 -16.30 -3.58
C PRO A 123 -3.22 -15.35 -2.53
N CYS A 124 -3.62 -14.08 -2.60
CA CYS A 124 -3.36 -13.08 -1.57
C CYS A 124 -3.94 -13.56 -0.24
N ALA A 125 -3.12 -13.61 0.78
CA ALA A 125 -3.50 -14.10 2.12
C ALA A 125 -4.59 -13.25 2.79
N LEU A 126 -4.84 -12.01 2.33
CA LEU A 126 -5.83 -11.12 2.92
C LEU A 126 -7.17 -11.12 2.17
N CYS A 127 -7.16 -11.15 0.84
CA CYS A 127 -8.37 -10.97 0.04
C CYS A 127 -8.66 -12.11 -0.94
N GLY A 128 -7.79 -13.12 -1.04
CA GLY A 128 -7.96 -14.29 -1.91
C GLY A 128 -7.72 -14.05 -3.41
N ARG A 129 -7.46 -12.81 -3.86
CA ARG A 129 -7.11 -12.52 -5.26
C ARG A 129 -5.72 -13.04 -5.59
N ALA A 130 -5.36 -13.11 -6.88
CA ALA A 130 -4.00 -13.49 -7.28
C ALA A 130 -2.96 -12.60 -6.58
N GLY A 131 -1.97 -13.21 -5.93
CA GLY A 131 -0.84 -12.50 -5.36
C GLY A 131 0.06 -11.94 -6.44
N CYS A 132 0.84 -10.90 -6.14
CA CYS A 132 1.86 -10.34 -7.02
C CYS A 132 3.28 -10.59 -6.53
N GLY A 133 3.44 -11.05 -5.30
CA GLY A 133 4.72 -11.33 -4.67
C GLY A 133 4.56 -11.87 -3.26
N PHE A 134 5.70 -12.17 -2.63
CA PHE A 134 5.80 -12.58 -1.23
C PHE A 134 6.50 -11.49 -0.43
N PHE A 135 5.87 -11.03 0.64
CA PHE A 135 6.26 -9.83 1.39
C PHE A 135 6.43 -10.14 2.87
N GLY A 136 7.42 -9.51 3.50
CA GLY A 136 7.71 -9.68 4.91
C GLY A 136 7.79 -8.33 5.64
N LYS A 137 8.53 -8.30 6.76
CA LYS A 137 8.70 -7.12 7.63
C LYS A 137 9.25 -5.86 6.94
N VAL A 138 9.80 -6.00 5.74
CA VAL A 138 10.27 -4.86 4.94
C VAL A 138 9.10 -4.12 4.31
N ASP A 139 8.03 -4.84 3.96
CA ASP A 139 6.89 -4.30 3.21
C ASP A 139 5.62 -4.24 4.05
N VAL A 140 5.45 -5.21 4.95
CA VAL A 140 4.24 -5.32 5.79
C VAL A 140 4.55 -4.74 7.17
N PRO A 141 3.85 -3.68 7.58
CA PRO A 141 4.02 -3.09 8.91
C PRO A 141 3.74 -4.11 10.01
N LEU A 142 4.66 -4.27 10.94
CA LEU A 142 4.62 -5.28 12.00
C LEU A 142 4.63 -6.74 11.48
N GLY A 143 4.99 -6.93 10.22
CA GLY A 143 5.11 -8.25 9.62
C GLY A 143 6.27 -9.05 10.20
N ALA A 144 6.15 -10.38 10.14
CA ALA A 144 7.23 -11.29 10.50
C ALA A 144 8.34 -11.27 9.44
N SER A 145 9.51 -11.77 9.81
CA SER A 145 10.57 -12.06 8.86
C SER A 145 10.09 -13.11 7.85
N THR A 146 10.56 -13.00 6.60
CA THR A 146 10.28 -14.00 5.56
C THR A 146 10.76 -15.40 5.92
N GLU A 147 11.66 -15.51 6.89
CA GLU A 147 12.17 -16.79 7.42
C GLU A 147 11.13 -17.52 8.29
N TYR A 148 10.18 -16.78 8.90
CA TYR A 148 9.12 -17.36 9.73
C TYR A 148 7.93 -17.75 8.86
N ARG A 149 7.82 -19.02 8.52
CA ARG A 149 6.88 -19.55 7.52
C ARG A 149 5.51 -19.96 8.07
N ASN A 150 5.21 -19.67 9.32
CA ASN A 150 3.98 -20.18 9.97
C ASN A 150 2.66 -19.66 9.35
N THR A 151 2.73 -18.58 8.58
CA THR A 151 1.55 -17.96 7.94
C THR A 151 1.68 -17.88 6.43
N THR A 152 2.64 -18.59 5.83
CA THR A 152 2.94 -18.54 4.39
C THR A 152 2.60 -19.86 3.71
N ALA A 153 2.35 -19.82 2.41
CA ALA A 153 2.19 -21.03 1.62
C ALA A 153 3.45 -21.89 1.70
N PRO A 154 3.36 -23.23 1.73
CA PRO A 154 4.51 -24.11 1.78
C PRO A 154 5.54 -23.80 0.69
N GLY A 155 6.80 -23.69 1.07
CA GLY A 155 7.89 -23.41 0.15
C GLY A 155 8.14 -21.93 -0.18
N HIS A 156 7.31 -21.01 0.32
CA HIS A 156 7.44 -19.58 0.05
C HIS A 156 7.84 -18.78 1.31
N GLY A 157 8.72 -17.81 1.14
CA GLY A 157 9.10 -16.88 2.19
C GLY A 157 8.21 -15.63 2.15
N GLY A 158 7.52 -15.31 3.25
CA GLY A 158 6.68 -14.13 3.35
C GLY A 158 5.20 -14.37 3.05
N LEU A 159 4.43 -13.30 3.15
CA LEU A 159 2.99 -13.27 2.95
C LEU A 159 2.67 -12.97 1.49
N ALA A 160 1.90 -13.83 0.83
CA ALA A 160 1.45 -13.55 -0.53
C ALA A 160 0.44 -12.39 -0.50
N LEU A 161 0.70 -11.32 -1.23
CA LEU A 161 -0.20 -10.16 -1.33
C LEU A 161 -0.47 -9.79 -2.78
N CYS A 162 -1.67 -9.28 -3.05
CA CYS A 162 -2.00 -8.62 -4.30
C CYS A 162 -1.58 -7.14 -4.26
N PRO A 163 -1.48 -6.44 -5.41
CA PRO A 163 -1.07 -5.03 -5.46
C PRO A 163 -1.92 -4.13 -4.57
N GLY A 164 -3.23 -4.31 -4.54
CA GLY A 164 -4.14 -3.50 -3.72
C GLY A 164 -3.96 -3.66 -2.22
N CYS A 165 -3.70 -4.89 -1.73
CA CYS A 165 -3.41 -5.13 -0.31
C CYS A 165 -2.03 -4.60 0.08
N LEU A 166 -1.02 -4.77 -0.79
CA LEU A 166 0.31 -4.21 -0.57
C LEU A 166 0.28 -2.68 -0.53
N ALA A 167 -0.36 -2.04 -1.52
CA ALA A 167 -0.50 -0.59 -1.56
C ALA A 167 -1.25 -0.06 -0.34
N SER A 168 -2.25 -0.79 0.16
CA SER A 168 -2.96 -0.42 1.39
C SER A 168 -2.01 -0.40 2.59
N PHE A 169 -1.12 -1.37 2.75
CA PHE A 169 -0.11 -1.33 3.81
C PHE A 169 0.84 -0.14 3.65
N HIS A 170 1.26 0.15 2.42
CA HIS A 170 2.14 1.28 2.13
C HIS A 170 1.46 2.64 2.33
N ALA A 171 0.14 2.72 2.18
CA ALA A 171 -0.64 3.93 2.44
C ALA A 171 -0.95 4.16 3.93
N LEU A 172 -0.68 3.19 4.80
CA LEU A 172 -0.99 3.26 6.24
C LEU A 172 -0.49 4.56 6.92
N PRO A 173 0.71 5.09 6.64
CA PRO A 173 1.18 6.34 7.24
C PRO A 173 0.28 7.54 6.99
N TYR A 174 -0.34 7.62 5.82
CA TYR A 174 -1.26 8.71 5.48
C TYR A 174 -2.57 8.66 6.28
N GLY A 175 -2.91 7.50 6.82
CA GLY A 175 -4.07 7.29 7.69
C GLY A 175 -3.77 7.34 9.19
N CYS A 176 -2.52 7.66 9.59
CA CYS A 176 -2.08 7.69 10.96
C CYS A 176 -1.66 9.11 11.38
N GLU A 177 -2.00 9.50 12.60
CA GLU A 177 -1.41 10.65 13.26
C GLU A 177 -0.17 10.20 14.04
N ILE A 178 0.96 10.88 13.84
CA ILE A 178 2.21 10.60 14.54
C ILE A 178 2.51 11.79 15.44
N SER A 179 2.42 11.59 16.74
CA SER A 179 2.77 12.60 17.73
C SER A 179 3.79 12.07 18.72
N GLY A 180 4.87 12.84 18.97
CA GLY A 180 5.87 12.52 19.99
C GLY A 180 6.52 11.13 19.87
N GLY A 181 6.69 10.59 18.66
CA GLY A 181 7.22 9.25 18.41
C GLY A 181 6.27 8.10 18.71
N ARG A 182 5.02 8.38 19.09
CA ARG A 182 3.97 7.37 19.29
C ARG A 182 2.87 7.52 18.24
N ARG A 183 2.38 6.39 17.73
CA ARG A 183 1.25 6.37 16.79
C ARG A 183 -0.05 6.66 17.52
N ARG A 184 -0.83 7.61 17.02
CA ARG A 184 -2.27 7.66 17.28
C ARG A 184 -3.01 7.18 16.03
N ARG A 185 -3.97 6.30 16.23
CA ARG A 185 -4.83 5.81 15.16
C ARG A 185 -5.80 6.93 14.77
N CYS A 186 -5.75 7.42 13.53
CA CYS A 186 -6.86 8.20 13.01
C CYS A 186 -8.00 7.25 12.68
N THR A 187 -9.08 7.32 13.42
CA THR A 187 -10.35 6.77 12.97
C THR A 187 -10.79 7.56 11.74
N ALA A 188 -11.21 6.86 10.69
CA ALA A 188 -11.75 7.46 9.47
C ALA A 188 -13.09 8.16 9.78
N GLY A 189 -13.01 9.35 10.38
CA GLY A 189 -14.10 10.28 10.51
C GLY A 189 -13.97 11.33 9.42
N THR A 190 -15.04 11.55 8.71
CA THR A 190 -15.29 12.57 7.68
C THR A 190 -14.48 13.85 7.84
N ALA A 191 -13.31 13.94 7.21
CA ALA A 191 -12.54 15.16 7.10
C ALA A 191 -12.24 15.43 5.62
N THR A 192 -12.65 16.59 5.16
CA THR A 192 -12.46 17.08 3.79
C THR A 192 -11.00 17.03 3.35
N SER A 193 -10.76 16.59 2.12
CA SER A 193 -9.45 16.23 1.54
C SER A 193 -8.37 17.32 1.59
N SER A 194 -8.73 18.60 1.63
CA SER A 194 -7.78 19.71 1.62
C SER A 194 -7.02 19.91 2.94
N ALA A 195 -7.65 19.60 4.07
CA ALA A 195 -7.04 19.77 5.40
C ALA A 195 -6.00 18.68 5.75
N ARG A 196 -5.99 17.54 5.03
CA ARG A 196 -5.07 16.43 5.30
C ARG A 196 -3.73 16.57 4.58
N ARG A 197 -3.69 17.18 3.38
CA ARG A 197 -2.42 17.39 2.66
C ARG A 197 -1.49 18.38 3.36
N SER A 198 -2.03 19.34 4.11
CA SER A 198 -1.21 20.34 4.83
C SER A 198 -0.61 19.81 6.15
N ARG A 199 -1.06 18.66 6.67
CA ARG A 199 -0.55 18.10 7.93
C ARG A 199 0.52 17.03 7.76
N CYS A 200 0.71 16.51 6.54
CA CYS A 200 1.74 15.51 6.22
C CYS A 200 2.92 16.11 5.43
N ARG A 201 2.94 17.43 5.22
CA ARG A 201 4.07 18.13 4.57
C ARG A 201 4.97 18.80 5.59
#